data_3f3038da2360adf75c07238326b6a52d
#
_entry.id   3f3038da2360adf75c07238326b6a52d
#
_cell.length_a   1.000
_cell.length_b   1.000
_cell.length_c   1.000
_cell.angle_alpha   90.00
_cell.angle_beta   90.00
_cell.angle_gamma   90.00
#
_symmetry.space_group_name_H-M   'P 1'
#
loop_
_entity.id
_entity.type
_entity.pdbx_description
1 polymer ?
#
loop_
_entity_poly.entity_id
_entity_poly.type
_entity_poly.pdbx_seq_one_letter_code
_entity_poly.pdbx_strand_id
1 'polypeptide(L)'
;MPRNRRKVVLVIVEGPSDDTALGHSFTALFDPEEVMVDVVHGDITADIGSNPSNIVSSVGNLVKGWASRYGLKRQDILQVIHLTDTDGAYIPDANVIEDENHCGGPMYTETKILAAPKSKVRDRNARKKANLNRLSTITTILGKVPYSIYYMSCNLDHVLYGVQNSDDTTKRQKAFQFAMKYKDDLNGFVEYISNPSIAVSGDYNMTWKYIGQGLNSLHRHTNLILCFQSQLMSQSSPH
;
A
#
# COMPACT_ATOMS: atom_id res chain seq x y z
N MET A 1 37.36 13.13 -1.79
CA MET A 1 36.48 12.52 -0.79
C MET A 1 35.42 11.74 -1.53
N PRO A 2 35.12 10.47 -1.21
CA PRO A 2 34.02 9.78 -1.86
C PRO A 2 32.73 10.54 -1.53
N ARG A 3 31.96 10.96 -2.55
CA ARG A 3 30.61 11.50 -2.39
C ARG A 3 29.81 10.45 -1.63
N ASN A 4 29.36 10.80 -0.43
CA ASN A 4 28.45 9.95 0.33
C ASN A 4 27.19 9.77 -0.56
N ARG A 5 26.97 8.56 -1.09
CA ARG A 5 25.80 8.29 -1.93
C ARG A 5 24.58 8.43 -1.03
N ARG A 6 23.60 9.25 -1.45
CA ARG A 6 22.30 9.31 -0.76
C ARG A 6 21.75 7.90 -0.63
N LYS A 7 21.19 7.61 0.52
CA LYS A 7 20.41 6.38 0.73
C LYS A 7 19.07 6.48 0.05
N VAL A 8 18.47 5.35 -0.25
CA VAL A 8 17.19 5.30 -0.94
C VAL A 8 16.11 4.69 -0.04
N VAL A 9 14.99 5.37 0.08
CA VAL A 9 13.74 4.79 0.54
C VAL A 9 12.94 4.42 -0.70
N LEU A 10 12.61 3.14 -0.83
CA LEU A 10 11.80 2.64 -1.92
C LEU A 10 10.36 2.44 -1.46
N VAL A 11 9.43 3.12 -2.12
CA VAL A 11 7.99 2.95 -1.89
C VAL A 11 7.42 2.05 -2.97
N ILE A 12 6.80 0.94 -2.60
CA ILE A 12 6.06 0.06 -3.50
C ILE A 12 4.58 0.43 -3.41
N VAL A 13 3.97 0.72 -4.56
CA VAL A 13 2.53 0.97 -4.71
C VAL A 13 1.96 0.09 -5.82
N GLU A 14 0.63 -0.07 -5.89
CA GLU A 14 0.04 -0.92 -6.91
C GLU A 14 0.09 -0.30 -8.31
N GLY A 15 -0.13 1.02 -8.41
CA GLY A 15 -0.18 1.67 -9.73
C GLY A 15 0.21 3.14 -9.79
N PRO A 16 0.20 3.71 -11.02
CA PRO A 16 0.60 5.10 -11.26
C PRO A 16 -0.27 6.15 -10.57
N SER A 17 -1.55 5.85 -10.32
CA SER A 17 -2.44 6.76 -9.61
C SER A 17 -2.05 6.91 -8.14
N ASP A 18 -1.58 5.81 -7.54
CA ASP A 18 -1.14 5.78 -6.13
C ASP A 18 0.14 6.60 -5.96
N ASP A 19 1.08 6.44 -6.91
CA ASP A 19 2.30 7.24 -7.00
C ASP A 19 1.97 8.73 -7.15
N THR A 20 1.07 9.07 -8.08
CA THR A 20 0.61 10.44 -8.28
C THR A 20 0.01 11.02 -6.99
N ALA A 21 -0.84 10.27 -6.29
CA ALA A 21 -1.53 10.75 -5.10
C ALA A 21 -0.60 10.96 -3.90
N LEU A 22 0.38 10.08 -3.70
CA LEU A 22 1.14 9.97 -2.45
C LEU A 22 2.63 10.31 -2.59
N GLY A 23 3.19 10.34 -3.80
CA GLY A 23 4.62 10.52 -4.04
C GLY A 23 5.19 11.78 -3.39
N HIS A 24 4.47 12.91 -3.46
CA HIS A 24 4.89 14.15 -2.79
C HIS A 24 4.93 14.00 -1.27
N SER A 25 3.90 13.39 -0.67
CA SER A 25 3.85 13.21 0.79
C SER A 25 4.94 12.27 1.29
N PHE A 26 5.24 11.21 0.56
CA PHE A 26 6.37 10.34 0.88
C PHE A 26 7.72 11.05 0.71
N THR A 27 7.89 11.86 -0.35
CA THR A 27 9.12 12.63 -0.55
C THR A 27 9.33 13.66 0.55
N ALA A 28 8.27 14.36 0.95
CA ALA A 28 8.32 15.36 2.01
C ALA A 28 8.60 14.78 3.41
N LEU A 29 8.45 13.47 3.57
CA LEU A 29 8.68 12.77 4.83
C LEU A 29 10.18 12.59 5.14
N PHE A 30 11.07 12.77 4.19
CA PHE A 30 12.50 12.54 4.34
C PHE A 30 13.32 13.78 3.95
N ASP A 31 14.49 13.94 4.58
CA ASP A 31 15.42 14.99 4.19
C ASP A 31 16.00 14.68 2.78
N PRO A 32 15.74 15.53 1.79
CA PRO A 32 16.19 15.30 0.40
C PRO A 32 17.72 15.36 0.23
N GLU A 33 18.45 15.93 1.18
CA GLU A 33 19.92 15.96 1.15
C GLU A 33 20.51 14.59 1.54
N GLU A 34 19.82 13.84 2.39
CA GLU A 34 20.28 12.55 2.91
C GLU A 34 19.64 11.35 2.22
N VAL A 35 18.37 11.46 1.85
CA VAL A 35 17.53 10.37 1.36
C VAL A 35 16.88 10.72 0.03
N MET A 36 16.95 9.80 -0.91
CA MET A 36 16.15 9.82 -2.13
C MET A 36 14.94 8.90 -1.91
N VAL A 37 13.75 9.39 -2.18
CA VAL A 37 12.55 8.57 -2.25
C VAL A 37 12.28 8.23 -3.72
N ASP A 38 12.07 6.96 -4.02
CA ASP A 38 11.65 6.51 -5.35
C ASP A 38 10.46 5.55 -5.22
N VAL A 39 9.62 5.49 -6.24
CA VAL A 39 8.39 4.72 -6.24
C VAL A 39 8.44 3.67 -7.34
N VAL A 40 8.02 2.46 -6.99
CA VAL A 40 7.91 1.34 -7.95
C VAL A 40 6.51 0.75 -7.91
N HIS A 41 5.98 0.42 -9.08
CA HIS A 41 4.65 -0.14 -9.21
C HIS A 41 4.69 -1.67 -9.23
N GLY A 42 3.73 -2.31 -8.56
CA GLY A 42 3.57 -3.76 -8.61
C GLY A 42 2.54 -4.31 -7.66
N ASP A 43 1.39 -4.75 -8.20
CA ASP A 43 0.44 -5.58 -7.46
C ASP A 43 0.92 -7.04 -7.47
N ILE A 44 1.85 -7.34 -6.57
CA ILE A 44 2.41 -8.68 -6.42
C ILE A 44 1.60 -9.56 -5.45
N THR A 45 0.71 -8.96 -4.67
CA THR A 45 -0.04 -9.68 -3.63
C THR A 45 -1.18 -10.52 -4.20
N ALA A 46 -1.75 -10.09 -5.32
CA ALA A 46 -2.82 -10.79 -6.05
C ALA A 46 -2.33 -11.60 -7.25
N ASP A 47 -1.05 -11.56 -7.61
CA ASP A 47 -0.48 -12.28 -8.74
C ASP A 47 -0.75 -13.78 -8.67
N ILE A 48 -1.15 -14.40 -9.79
CA ILE A 48 -1.53 -15.82 -9.87
C ILE A 48 -0.39 -16.76 -9.42
N GLY A 49 0.86 -16.37 -9.69
CA GLY A 49 2.05 -17.14 -9.28
C GLY A 49 2.47 -16.93 -7.83
N SER A 50 1.89 -15.97 -7.11
CA SER A 50 2.28 -15.63 -5.75
C SER A 50 1.57 -16.49 -4.70
N ASN A 51 2.29 -16.82 -3.63
CA ASN A 51 1.78 -17.54 -2.47
C ASN A 51 2.67 -17.25 -1.24
N PRO A 52 2.27 -17.63 -0.01
CA PRO A 52 3.03 -17.30 1.20
C PRO A 52 4.47 -17.81 1.25
N SER A 53 4.81 -18.85 0.47
CA SER A 53 6.17 -19.39 0.45
C SER A 53 7.12 -18.58 -0.44
N ASN A 54 6.61 -17.91 -1.47
CA ASN A 54 7.42 -17.15 -2.42
C ASN A 54 7.23 -15.63 -2.37
N ILE A 55 6.16 -15.12 -1.74
CA ILE A 55 5.81 -13.69 -1.78
C ILE A 55 6.93 -12.78 -1.27
N VAL A 56 7.67 -13.19 -0.22
CA VAL A 56 8.79 -12.39 0.31
C VAL A 56 9.92 -12.29 -0.70
N SER A 57 10.21 -13.38 -1.41
CA SER A 57 11.21 -13.35 -2.49
C SER A 57 10.71 -12.59 -3.72
N SER A 58 9.42 -12.61 -4.02
CA SER A 58 8.83 -11.81 -5.11
C SER A 58 9.00 -10.31 -4.85
N VAL A 59 8.70 -9.83 -3.63
CA VAL A 59 9.01 -8.45 -3.20
C VAL A 59 10.51 -8.17 -3.33
N GLY A 60 11.34 -9.06 -2.83
CA GLY A 60 12.80 -8.92 -2.93
C GLY A 60 13.31 -8.84 -4.38
N ASN A 61 12.71 -9.60 -5.30
CA ASN A 61 13.07 -9.57 -6.72
C ASN A 61 12.62 -8.27 -7.41
N LEU A 62 11.45 -7.73 -7.07
CA LEU A 62 11.00 -6.43 -7.52
C LEU A 62 12.00 -5.34 -7.12
N VAL A 63 12.39 -5.31 -5.85
CA VAL A 63 13.38 -4.36 -5.31
C VAL A 63 14.76 -4.54 -5.95
N LYS A 64 15.22 -5.77 -6.17
CA LYS A 64 16.49 -6.04 -6.88
C LYS A 64 16.44 -5.57 -8.33
N GLY A 65 15.35 -5.84 -9.04
CA GLY A 65 15.16 -5.43 -10.42
C GLY A 65 15.20 -3.91 -10.57
N TRP A 66 14.53 -3.21 -9.67
CA TRP A 66 14.58 -1.76 -9.58
C TRP A 66 16.01 -1.27 -9.29
N ALA A 67 16.65 -1.75 -8.22
CA ALA A 67 17.99 -1.32 -7.83
C ALA A 67 19.02 -1.53 -8.95
N SER A 68 18.93 -2.64 -9.68
CA SER A 68 19.82 -2.95 -10.80
C SER A 68 19.71 -1.93 -11.94
N ARG A 69 18.51 -1.40 -12.23
CA ARG A 69 18.31 -0.38 -13.28
C ARG A 69 19.03 0.93 -12.96
N TYR A 70 19.16 1.26 -11.68
CA TYR A 70 19.82 2.49 -11.21
C TYR A 70 21.28 2.25 -10.74
N GLY A 71 21.82 1.06 -10.94
CA GLY A 71 23.17 0.70 -10.50
C GLY A 71 23.36 0.75 -8.98
N LEU A 72 22.28 0.54 -8.23
CA LEU A 72 22.25 0.56 -6.77
C LEU A 72 22.52 -0.84 -6.22
N LYS A 73 23.11 -0.87 -5.01
CA LYS A 73 23.35 -2.08 -4.24
C LYS A 73 22.36 -2.13 -3.08
N ARG A 74 22.18 -3.33 -2.49
CA ARG A 74 21.33 -3.50 -1.30
C ARG A 74 21.65 -2.52 -0.17
N GLN A 75 22.92 -2.22 0.05
CA GLN A 75 23.39 -1.29 1.09
C GLN A 75 23.00 0.17 0.84
N ASP A 76 22.64 0.53 -0.38
CA ASP A 76 22.18 1.86 -0.75
C ASP A 76 20.69 2.04 -0.41
N ILE A 77 19.96 0.94 -0.16
CA ILE A 77 18.53 0.96 0.22
C ILE A 77 18.43 1.07 1.74
N LEU A 78 17.84 2.15 2.22
CA LEU A 78 17.60 2.44 3.63
C LEU A 78 16.44 1.57 4.16
N GLN A 79 15.32 1.60 3.44
CA GLN A 79 14.13 0.80 3.77
C GLN A 79 13.23 0.66 2.55
N VAL A 80 12.29 -0.28 2.64
CA VAL A 80 11.19 -0.46 1.70
C VAL A 80 9.86 -0.32 2.43
N ILE A 81 9.06 0.62 1.96
CA ILE A 81 7.68 0.86 2.41
C ILE A 81 6.76 0.30 1.33
N HIS A 82 5.89 -0.62 1.68
CA HIS A 82 4.94 -1.21 0.73
C HIS A 82 3.53 -0.77 1.09
N LEU A 83 2.85 -0.12 0.16
CA LEU A 83 1.44 0.23 0.28
C LEU A 83 0.63 -0.64 -0.68
N THR A 84 -0.41 -1.27 -0.19
CA THR A 84 -1.24 -2.21 -0.95
C THR A 84 -2.72 -1.97 -0.73
N ASP A 85 -3.51 -2.19 -1.74
CA ASP A 85 -4.96 -2.28 -1.62
C ASP A 85 -5.36 -3.61 -0.97
N THR A 86 -6.43 -3.65 -0.19
CA THR A 86 -6.92 -4.93 0.33
C THR A 86 -7.85 -5.65 -0.64
N ASP A 87 -8.46 -4.95 -1.59
CA ASP A 87 -9.45 -5.46 -2.54
C ASP A 87 -10.60 -6.25 -1.91
N GLY A 88 -10.91 -5.96 -0.65
CA GLY A 88 -11.90 -6.74 0.09
C GLY A 88 -11.47 -8.20 0.36
N ALA A 89 -10.17 -8.50 0.35
CA ALA A 89 -9.66 -9.87 0.39
C ALA A 89 -9.98 -10.63 1.70
N TYR A 90 -10.37 -9.92 2.74
CA TYR A 90 -10.64 -10.54 4.05
C TYR A 90 -12.11 -10.87 4.30
N ILE A 91 -13.03 -10.44 3.43
CA ILE A 91 -14.46 -10.74 3.63
C ILE A 91 -14.76 -12.23 3.53
N PRO A 92 -15.84 -12.71 4.18
CA PRO A 92 -16.29 -14.09 3.99
C PRO A 92 -16.68 -14.37 2.53
N ASP A 93 -16.42 -15.58 2.05
CA ASP A 93 -16.78 -16.01 0.69
C ASP A 93 -18.27 -15.87 0.37
N ALA A 94 -19.12 -15.95 1.40
CA ALA A 94 -20.58 -15.73 1.27
C ALA A 94 -20.92 -14.30 0.81
N ASN A 95 -20.02 -13.33 1.02
CA ASN A 95 -20.20 -11.94 0.62
C ASN A 95 -19.65 -11.65 -0.80
N VAL A 96 -19.12 -12.67 -1.50
CA VAL A 96 -18.78 -12.59 -2.93
C VAL A 96 -19.95 -13.22 -3.72
N ILE A 97 -20.70 -12.38 -4.41
CA ILE A 97 -21.98 -12.72 -5.05
C ILE A 97 -21.79 -12.80 -6.57
N GLU A 98 -22.37 -13.84 -7.18
CA GLU A 98 -22.44 -13.94 -8.64
C GLU A 98 -23.34 -12.86 -9.19
N ASP A 99 -22.84 -12.06 -10.12
CA ASP A 99 -23.62 -11.05 -10.83
C ASP A 99 -23.09 -10.87 -12.26
N GLU A 100 -23.86 -11.34 -13.22
CA GLU A 100 -23.49 -11.33 -14.64
C GLU A 100 -23.31 -9.92 -15.22
N ASN A 101 -23.83 -8.87 -14.58
CA ASN A 101 -23.58 -7.49 -14.99
C ASN A 101 -22.14 -7.04 -14.70
N HIS A 102 -21.37 -7.82 -13.95
CA HIS A 102 -19.99 -7.50 -13.52
C HIS A 102 -18.96 -8.50 -14.06
N CYS A 103 -19.11 -8.94 -15.33
CA CYS A 103 -18.14 -9.81 -16.01
C CYS A 103 -16.80 -9.11 -16.32
N GLY A 104 -16.79 -7.79 -16.45
CA GLY A 104 -15.60 -6.98 -16.76
C GLY A 104 -14.68 -6.70 -15.59
N GLY A 105 -15.13 -6.96 -14.36
CA GLY A 105 -14.37 -6.72 -13.13
C GLY A 105 -15.28 -6.70 -11.90
N PRO A 106 -14.70 -6.83 -10.70
CA PRO A 106 -15.48 -6.81 -9.47
C PRO A 106 -16.03 -5.41 -9.19
N MET A 107 -17.27 -5.36 -8.70
CA MET A 107 -17.86 -4.16 -8.13
C MET A 107 -17.95 -4.30 -6.61
N TYR A 108 -17.37 -3.34 -5.91
CA TYR A 108 -17.31 -3.31 -4.46
C TYR A 108 -18.49 -2.53 -3.89
N THR A 109 -19.05 -3.03 -2.78
CA THR A 109 -20.04 -2.32 -1.97
C THR A 109 -19.64 -2.41 -0.50
N GLU A 110 -20.34 -1.71 0.38
CA GLU A 110 -20.10 -1.77 1.84
C GLU A 110 -20.23 -3.19 2.43
N THR A 111 -20.97 -4.09 1.78
CA THR A 111 -21.30 -5.41 2.37
C THR A 111 -20.92 -6.60 1.50
N LYS A 112 -20.61 -6.41 0.23
CA LYS A 112 -20.36 -7.51 -0.72
C LYS A 112 -19.53 -7.07 -1.91
N ILE A 113 -18.97 -8.07 -2.61
CA ILE A 113 -18.35 -7.92 -3.94
C ILE A 113 -19.25 -8.62 -4.95
N LEU A 114 -19.61 -7.90 -6.02
CA LEU A 114 -20.36 -8.44 -7.15
C LEU A 114 -19.37 -8.76 -8.28
N ALA A 115 -19.45 -9.96 -8.84
CA ALA A 115 -18.55 -10.37 -9.94
C ALA A 115 -19.09 -11.60 -10.67
N ALA A 116 -18.71 -11.75 -11.94
CA ALA A 116 -18.93 -12.99 -12.69
C ALA A 116 -17.65 -13.36 -13.49
N PRO A 117 -17.10 -14.56 -13.28
CA PRO A 117 -17.52 -15.51 -12.25
C PRO A 117 -16.97 -15.17 -10.87
N LYS A 118 -17.78 -15.29 -9.83
CA LYS A 118 -17.38 -15.04 -8.43
C LYS A 118 -16.19 -15.90 -7.96
N SER A 119 -15.99 -17.06 -8.56
CA SER A 119 -14.87 -17.95 -8.23
C SER A 119 -13.52 -17.26 -8.43
N LYS A 120 -13.34 -16.48 -9.50
CA LYS A 120 -12.11 -15.71 -9.75
C LYS A 120 -11.80 -14.73 -8.62
N VAL A 121 -12.83 -14.07 -8.10
CA VAL A 121 -12.66 -13.11 -6.98
C VAL A 121 -12.35 -13.85 -5.69
N ARG A 122 -13.02 -14.97 -5.41
CA ARG A 122 -12.72 -15.79 -4.23
C ARG A 122 -11.28 -16.33 -4.25
N ASP A 123 -10.82 -16.85 -5.39
CA ASP A 123 -9.46 -17.33 -5.56
C ASP A 123 -8.42 -16.20 -5.41
N ARG A 124 -8.70 -15.02 -5.98
CA ARG A 124 -7.88 -13.81 -5.77
C ARG A 124 -7.84 -13.42 -4.30
N ASN A 125 -8.99 -13.36 -3.65
CA ASN A 125 -9.09 -12.96 -2.24
C ASN A 125 -8.35 -13.92 -1.33
N ALA A 126 -8.51 -15.23 -1.51
CA ALA A 126 -7.79 -16.24 -0.74
C ALA A 126 -6.27 -16.08 -0.88
N ARG A 127 -5.78 -15.89 -2.11
CA ARG A 127 -4.36 -15.68 -2.41
C ARG A 127 -3.85 -14.37 -1.81
N LYS A 128 -4.52 -13.24 -2.08
CA LYS A 128 -4.14 -11.93 -1.57
C LYS A 128 -4.10 -11.92 -0.04
N LYS A 129 -5.16 -12.41 0.62
CA LYS A 129 -5.22 -12.57 2.08
C LYS A 129 -4.04 -13.36 2.63
N ALA A 130 -3.72 -14.51 2.05
CA ALA A 130 -2.61 -15.36 2.51
C ALA A 130 -1.25 -14.63 2.36
N ASN A 131 -1.03 -13.92 1.25
CA ASN A 131 0.16 -13.15 0.99
C ASN A 131 0.28 -11.93 1.92
N LEU A 132 -0.79 -11.17 2.13
CA LEU A 132 -0.83 -10.04 3.05
C LEU A 132 -0.55 -10.47 4.49
N ASN A 133 -1.14 -11.58 4.95
CA ASN A 133 -0.87 -12.15 6.26
C ASN A 133 0.62 -12.52 6.42
N ARG A 134 1.26 -13.01 5.36
CA ARG A 134 2.70 -13.31 5.39
C ARG A 134 3.55 -12.04 5.41
N LEU A 135 3.24 -11.07 4.55
CA LEU A 135 4.00 -9.82 4.43
C LEU A 135 3.89 -8.93 5.68
N SER A 136 2.72 -8.91 6.32
CA SER A 136 2.51 -8.12 7.53
C SER A 136 3.30 -8.61 8.75
N THR A 137 3.84 -9.81 8.70
CA THR A 137 4.63 -10.40 9.80
C THR A 137 6.14 -10.28 9.61
N ILE A 138 6.61 -9.82 8.45
CA ILE A 138 8.05 -9.67 8.21
C ILE A 138 8.49 -8.23 8.42
N THR A 139 9.72 -8.06 8.88
CA THR A 139 10.33 -6.74 9.14
C THR A 139 11.54 -6.47 8.24
N THR A 140 11.98 -7.46 7.46
CA THR A 140 13.12 -7.32 6.55
C THR A 140 12.92 -8.13 5.28
N ILE A 141 13.48 -7.62 4.18
CA ILE A 141 13.62 -8.32 2.90
C ILE A 141 15.10 -8.31 2.47
N LEU A 142 15.45 -9.10 1.46
CA LEU A 142 16.83 -9.20 0.97
C LEU A 142 17.85 -9.46 2.09
N GLY A 143 17.41 -10.12 3.16
CA GLY A 143 18.19 -10.51 4.31
C GLY A 143 18.35 -9.44 5.40
N LYS A 144 18.41 -8.13 5.06
CA LYS A 144 18.65 -7.07 6.06
C LYS A 144 17.99 -5.73 5.74
N VAL A 145 17.36 -5.55 4.60
CA VAL A 145 16.70 -4.28 4.26
C VAL A 145 15.41 -4.19 5.07
N PRO A 146 15.22 -3.15 5.89
CA PRO A 146 13.99 -2.92 6.63
C PRO A 146 12.80 -2.87 5.68
N TYR A 147 11.71 -3.51 6.08
CA TYR A 147 10.49 -3.63 5.30
C TYR A 147 9.27 -3.47 6.19
N SER A 148 8.30 -2.72 5.72
CA SER A 148 6.97 -2.62 6.32
C SER A 148 5.92 -2.51 5.23
N ILE A 149 4.72 -3.06 5.48
CA ILE A 149 3.60 -3.00 4.58
C ILE A 149 2.41 -2.35 5.27
N TYR A 150 1.75 -1.44 4.55
CA TYR A 150 0.56 -0.73 4.98
C TYR A 150 -0.56 -0.95 3.97
N TYR A 151 -1.81 -0.75 4.38
CA TYR A 151 -2.94 -1.02 3.51
C TYR A 151 -3.84 0.19 3.30
N MET A 152 -4.47 0.20 2.12
CA MET A 152 -5.69 0.93 1.81
C MET A 152 -6.84 -0.07 1.73
N SER A 153 -7.85 0.07 2.59
CA SER A 153 -8.98 -0.86 2.61
C SER A 153 -9.89 -0.66 1.42
N CYS A 154 -10.31 -1.76 0.85
CA CYS A 154 -10.81 -1.87 -0.50
C CYS A 154 -9.74 -1.41 -1.50
N ASN A 155 -9.61 -0.10 -1.73
CA ASN A 155 -8.58 0.48 -2.57
C ASN A 155 -8.25 1.91 -2.14
N LEU A 156 -7.16 2.47 -2.69
CA LEU A 156 -6.69 3.81 -2.40
C LEU A 156 -7.76 4.87 -2.66
N ASP A 157 -8.49 4.79 -3.78
CA ASP A 157 -9.53 5.76 -4.14
C ASP A 157 -10.64 5.82 -3.08
N HIS A 158 -11.02 4.65 -2.56
CA HIS A 158 -12.01 4.57 -1.48
C HIS A 158 -11.51 5.26 -0.23
N VAL A 159 -10.27 5.00 0.18
CA VAL A 159 -9.70 5.60 1.39
C VAL A 159 -9.50 7.10 1.23
N LEU A 160 -8.86 7.54 0.16
CA LEU A 160 -8.50 8.95 0.00
C LEU A 160 -9.67 9.83 -0.48
N TYR A 161 -10.54 9.31 -1.33
CA TYR A 161 -11.57 10.12 -2.00
C TYR A 161 -13.00 9.72 -1.67
N GLY A 162 -13.21 8.59 -0.95
CA GLY A 162 -14.53 8.03 -0.66
C GLY A 162 -15.22 7.42 -1.89
N VAL A 163 -14.45 7.03 -2.93
CA VAL A 163 -14.97 6.45 -4.17
C VAL A 163 -14.49 5.01 -4.31
N GLN A 164 -15.38 4.08 -4.07
CA GLN A 164 -15.06 2.66 -4.00
C GLN A 164 -14.81 2.01 -5.38
N ASN A 165 -15.49 2.52 -6.42
CA ASN A 165 -15.40 2.02 -7.79
C ASN A 165 -15.16 3.19 -8.74
N SER A 166 -13.91 3.50 -9.00
CA SER A 166 -13.51 4.57 -9.91
C SER A 166 -13.15 4.00 -11.28
N ASP A 167 -13.55 4.69 -12.34
CA ASP A 167 -12.97 4.48 -13.68
C ASP A 167 -11.57 5.11 -13.76
N ASP A 168 -10.79 4.74 -14.77
CA ASP A 168 -9.40 5.18 -14.93
C ASP A 168 -9.24 6.70 -15.09
N THR A 169 -10.24 7.39 -15.65
CA THR A 169 -10.22 8.86 -15.81
C THR A 169 -10.44 9.52 -14.46
N THR A 170 -11.44 9.08 -13.73
CA THR A 170 -11.76 9.56 -12.37
C THR A 170 -10.58 9.33 -11.42
N LYS A 171 -9.95 8.14 -11.46
CA LYS A 171 -8.76 7.83 -10.66
C LYS A 171 -7.65 8.86 -10.87
N ARG A 172 -7.26 9.08 -12.14
CA ARG A 172 -6.18 10.03 -12.46
C ARG A 172 -6.48 11.45 -12.03
N GLN A 173 -7.71 11.94 -12.28
CA GLN A 173 -8.10 13.29 -11.87
C GLN A 173 -8.07 13.46 -10.35
N LYS A 174 -8.64 12.53 -9.61
CA LYS A 174 -8.67 12.58 -8.14
C LYS A 174 -7.27 12.45 -7.54
N ALA A 175 -6.43 11.56 -8.06
CA ALA A 175 -5.04 11.43 -7.64
C ALA A 175 -4.28 12.74 -7.81
N PHE A 176 -4.40 13.39 -8.96
CA PHE A 176 -3.78 14.68 -9.21
C PHE A 176 -4.32 15.80 -8.29
N GLN A 177 -5.64 15.91 -8.12
CA GLN A 177 -6.25 16.90 -7.23
C GLN A 177 -5.80 16.72 -5.77
N PHE A 178 -5.71 15.46 -5.32
CA PHE A 178 -5.26 15.12 -3.98
C PHE A 178 -3.78 15.47 -3.79
N ALA A 179 -2.93 15.10 -4.74
CA ALA A 179 -1.52 15.46 -4.73
C ALA A 179 -1.31 16.98 -4.65
N MET A 180 -2.03 17.73 -5.49
CA MET A 180 -1.95 19.21 -5.49
C MET A 180 -2.42 19.83 -4.18
N LYS A 181 -3.44 19.25 -3.53
CA LYS A 181 -3.96 19.72 -2.24
C LYS A 181 -2.91 19.64 -1.13
N TYR A 182 -2.10 18.60 -1.13
CA TYR A 182 -1.13 18.34 -0.05
C TYR A 182 0.33 18.48 -0.48
N LYS A 183 0.60 19.01 -1.68
CA LYS A 183 1.95 19.10 -2.27
C LYS A 183 2.98 19.74 -1.32
N ASP A 184 2.61 20.82 -0.67
CA ASP A 184 3.48 21.59 0.24
C ASP A 184 2.94 21.60 1.68
N ASP A 185 2.02 20.69 2.00
CA ASP A 185 1.34 20.59 3.30
C ASP A 185 1.37 19.16 3.87
N LEU A 186 2.56 18.75 4.30
CA LEU A 186 2.74 17.44 4.95
C LEU A 186 1.91 17.33 6.23
N ASN A 187 1.78 18.40 7.01
CA ASN A 187 1.01 18.39 8.25
C ASN A 187 -0.48 18.18 7.98
N GLY A 188 -1.05 18.88 7.02
CA GLY A 188 -2.43 18.69 6.60
C GLY A 188 -2.68 17.29 6.04
N PHE A 189 -1.71 16.71 5.32
CA PHE A 189 -1.80 15.31 4.88
C PHE A 189 -1.79 14.34 6.07
N VAL A 190 -0.88 14.52 7.04
CA VAL A 190 -0.81 13.70 8.25
C VAL A 190 -2.10 13.81 9.07
N GLU A 191 -2.65 15.01 9.23
CA GLU A 191 -3.94 15.23 9.88
C GLU A 191 -5.06 14.48 9.14
N TYR A 192 -5.07 14.55 7.81
CA TYR A 192 -6.07 13.86 6.99
C TYR A 192 -6.02 12.34 7.17
N ILE A 193 -4.83 11.71 7.06
CA ILE A 193 -4.71 10.25 7.19
C ILE A 193 -4.80 9.76 8.64
N SER A 194 -4.74 10.67 9.64
CA SER A 194 -4.97 10.36 11.05
C SER A 194 -6.44 10.48 11.47
N ASN A 195 -7.30 10.98 10.58
CA ASN A 195 -8.71 11.16 10.88
C ASN A 195 -9.36 9.82 11.28
N PRO A 196 -10.05 9.74 12.43
CA PRO A 196 -10.68 8.51 12.91
C PRO A 196 -11.71 7.90 11.96
N SER A 197 -12.21 8.65 10.98
CA SER A 197 -13.12 8.12 9.95
C SER A 197 -12.43 7.19 8.95
N ILE A 198 -11.09 7.23 8.86
CA ILE A 198 -10.30 6.40 7.95
C ILE A 198 -9.14 5.68 8.65
N ALA A 199 -8.53 6.31 9.66
CA ALA A 199 -7.43 5.71 10.41
C ALA A 199 -7.92 4.60 11.35
N VAL A 200 -7.28 3.45 11.29
CA VAL A 200 -7.50 2.38 12.27
C VAL A 200 -6.62 2.62 13.48
N SER A 201 -7.24 2.67 14.66
CA SER A 201 -6.55 2.88 15.93
C SER A 201 -5.78 1.63 16.38
N GLY A 202 -4.67 1.84 17.07
CA GLY A 202 -3.86 0.79 17.68
C GLY A 202 -2.47 0.67 17.07
N ASP A 203 -1.72 -0.32 17.55
CA ASP A 203 -0.42 -0.64 17.00
C ASP A 203 -0.52 -1.35 15.64
N TYR A 204 0.62 -1.57 15.01
CA TYR A 204 0.70 -2.21 13.70
C TYR A 204 -0.02 -3.58 13.65
N ASN A 205 0.17 -4.43 14.66
CA ASN A 205 -0.45 -5.75 14.70
C ASN A 205 -1.97 -5.66 14.93
N MET A 206 -2.41 -4.72 15.77
CA MET A 206 -3.84 -4.47 16.01
C MET A 206 -4.55 -4.01 14.74
N THR A 207 -3.94 -3.13 13.96
CA THR A 207 -4.52 -2.64 12.70
C THR A 207 -4.67 -3.75 11.65
N TRP A 208 -3.70 -4.67 11.55
CA TRP A 208 -3.80 -5.84 10.67
C TRP A 208 -4.84 -6.87 11.14
N LYS A 209 -5.00 -7.04 12.47
CA LYS A 209 -6.10 -7.86 13.02
C LYS A 209 -7.46 -7.25 12.72
N TYR A 210 -7.59 -5.92 12.86
CA TYR A 210 -8.83 -5.20 12.59
C TYR A 210 -9.29 -5.38 11.15
N ILE A 211 -8.40 -5.15 10.17
CA ILE A 211 -8.77 -5.26 8.76
C ILE A 211 -9.16 -6.68 8.35
N GLY A 212 -8.65 -7.68 9.08
CA GLY A 212 -8.98 -9.09 8.91
C GLY A 212 -10.35 -9.52 9.43
N GLN A 213 -11.11 -8.64 10.08
CA GLN A 213 -12.37 -8.99 10.74
C GLN A 213 -13.59 -8.58 9.89
N GLY A 214 -14.56 -9.49 9.77
CA GLY A 214 -15.86 -9.22 9.16
C GLY A 214 -15.75 -8.62 7.76
N LEU A 215 -16.30 -7.43 7.59
CA LEU A 215 -16.32 -6.69 6.33
C LEU A 215 -15.34 -5.50 6.29
N ASN A 216 -14.47 -5.35 7.30
CA ASN A 216 -13.60 -4.18 7.44
C ASN A 216 -12.74 -3.91 6.20
N SER A 217 -12.36 -4.96 5.45
CA SER A 217 -11.59 -4.82 4.21
C SER A 217 -12.39 -4.28 3.01
N LEU A 218 -13.70 -4.04 3.15
CA LEU A 218 -14.53 -3.29 2.21
C LEU A 218 -14.79 -1.85 2.68
N HIS A 219 -14.66 -1.59 3.98
CA HIS A 219 -14.92 -0.27 4.54
C HIS A 219 -13.71 0.66 4.37
N ARG A 220 -13.92 1.95 4.51
CA ARG A 220 -12.92 2.99 4.29
C ARG A 220 -11.93 3.09 5.44
N HIS A 221 -10.85 2.29 5.41
CA HIS A 221 -9.85 2.20 6.47
C HIS A 221 -8.42 2.16 5.95
N THR A 222 -7.47 2.69 6.73
CA THR A 222 -6.03 2.57 6.47
C THR A 222 -5.23 2.55 7.78
N ASN A 223 -4.05 1.97 7.74
CA ASN A 223 -3.04 2.09 8.78
C ASN A 223 -1.81 2.91 8.33
N LEU A 224 -1.93 3.66 7.23
CA LEU A 224 -0.83 4.43 6.66
C LEU A 224 -0.24 5.45 7.63
N ILE A 225 -1.04 6.02 8.54
CA ILE A 225 -0.58 6.96 9.56
C ILE A 225 0.59 6.41 10.39
N LEU A 226 0.64 5.09 10.64
CA LEU A 226 1.74 4.47 11.40
C LEU A 226 3.08 4.60 10.68
N CYS A 227 3.08 4.60 9.33
CA CYS A 227 4.29 4.87 8.55
C CYS A 227 4.83 6.27 8.83
N PHE A 228 3.96 7.27 8.74
CA PHE A 228 4.34 8.68 8.91
C PHE A 228 4.76 8.98 10.35
N GLN A 229 4.03 8.50 11.34
CA GLN A 229 4.38 8.68 12.76
C GLN A 229 5.75 8.08 13.09
N SER A 230 6.08 6.88 12.61
CA SER A 230 7.36 6.24 12.87
C SER A 230 8.54 7.03 12.32
N GLN A 231 8.38 7.64 11.13
CA GLN A 231 9.42 8.46 10.51
C GLN A 231 9.58 9.82 11.20
N LEU A 232 8.47 10.50 11.51
CA LEU A 232 8.50 11.80 12.20
C LEU A 232 9.13 11.69 13.61
N MET A 233 8.82 10.61 14.35
CA MET A 233 9.44 10.33 15.66
C MET A 233 10.94 10.07 15.54
N SER A 234 11.39 9.37 14.51
CA SER A 234 12.81 9.09 14.30
C SER A 234 13.64 10.35 14.02
N GLN A 235 13.04 11.36 13.38
CA GLN A 235 13.67 12.65 13.09
C GLN A 235 13.70 13.58 14.32
N SER A 236 12.78 13.39 15.26
CA SER A 236 12.65 14.23 16.47
C SER A 236 13.58 13.78 17.59
N SER A 237 14.28 12.64 17.48
CA SER A 237 15.24 12.14 18.48
C SER A 237 16.61 12.73 18.18
N PRO A 238 17.17 13.63 19.04
CA PRO A 238 18.52 14.17 18.83
C PRO A 238 19.56 13.05 18.91
N HIS A 239 20.49 13.06 17.97
CA HIS A 239 21.69 12.22 17.96
C HIS A 239 22.70 12.62 19.04
#